data_61dabc5a0057f9ad9080e8d765ff783f
#
_entry.id   61dabc5a0057f9ad9080e8d765ff783f
#
_cell.length_a   1.000
_cell.length_b   1.000
_cell.length_c   1.000
_cell.angle_alpha   90.00
_cell.angle_beta   90.00
_cell.angle_gamma   90.00
#
_symmetry.space_group_name_H-M   'P 1'
#
loop_
_entity.id
_entity.type
_entity.pdbx_description
1 polymer ?
#
loop_
_entity_poly.entity_id
_entity_poly.type
_entity_poly.pdbx_seq_one_letter_code
_entity_poly.pdbx_strand_id
1 'polypeptide(L)'
;MSNIPDILSLGIIFFFGWLCNFLSKIKIPNIIGMIIIGIIIGPEILKLISDNINTISSELRSLGLIIIFTRSGMNLDLSSLKKIGRPAILLSFLPSLFEIFGETLGSIWLLKLNMFESMLLGSVIAPISPAVVSVRMLNFIEKKYGEKHNVPKIILAGSSIDDIFVIILFYAFIPLAESSNFEPKTLLAIPFSIILGIILGLIIGFIILLFLEKIKLDDYMILILIFSITLLMKGLENLIDEITKNTKINYISISGLLGIIVLGILLLYKFPEKCKELSSNYNYIWKFFEIIVFITVGANLKFTKEVVNNIGNSICVILIGLVFRSIGVFLCLIKTELNFKEKIFSIISYIPKATVQASIGGVALSRGLKCGDLVLSVSIIAIILTAPIGAILIDLLGIKLLEKRDEDNNNEIKENSNDDVIQTEENKRIKE
;
A
#
# COMPACT_ATOMS: atom_id res chain seq x y z
N MET A 1 24.24 23.48 -8.65
CA MET A 1 23.86 23.76 -7.25
C MET A 1 22.73 24.75 -7.27
N SER A 2 21.59 24.41 -6.66
CA SER A 2 20.47 25.35 -6.52
C SER A 2 20.78 26.30 -5.36
N ASN A 3 20.88 27.62 -5.62
CA ASN A 3 21.08 28.64 -4.58
C ASN A 3 19.78 28.97 -3.81
N ILE A 4 18.78 28.09 -3.87
CA ILE A 4 17.47 28.32 -3.27
C ILE A 4 17.54 27.94 -1.78
N PRO A 5 17.09 28.83 -0.87
CA PRO A 5 17.00 28.49 0.55
C PRO A 5 16.06 27.32 0.84
N ASP A 6 16.40 26.48 1.81
CA ASP A 6 15.63 25.27 2.15
C ASP A 6 14.18 25.58 2.51
N ILE A 7 13.94 26.66 3.28
CA ILE A 7 12.59 27.10 3.66
C ILE A 7 11.75 27.46 2.42
N LEU A 8 12.37 28.15 1.45
CA LEU A 8 11.69 28.50 0.20
C LEU A 8 11.33 27.25 -0.60
N SER A 9 12.27 26.28 -0.69
CA SER A 9 12.03 24.98 -1.35
C SER A 9 10.86 24.24 -0.69
N LEU A 10 10.80 24.18 0.64
CA LEU A 10 9.68 23.58 1.37
C LEU A 10 8.37 24.34 1.10
N GLY A 11 8.40 25.67 1.10
CA GLY A 11 7.25 26.49 0.75
C GLY A 11 6.72 26.20 -0.65
N ILE A 12 7.61 26.07 -1.64
CA ILE A 12 7.27 25.69 -3.01
C ILE A 12 6.64 24.29 -3.08
N ILE A 13 7.24 23.30 -2.40
CA ILE A 13 6.72 21.93 -2.33
C ILE A 13 5.29 21.93 -1.79
N PHE A 14 5.05 22.55 -0.63
CA PHE A 14 3.72 22.59 -0.03
C PHE A 14 2.70 23.38 -0.84
N PHE A 15 3.10 24.51 -1.43
CA PHE A 15 2.21 25.33 -2.26
C PHE A 15 1.73 24.57 -3.51
N PHE A 16 2.65 23.99 -4.25
CA PHE A 16 2.28 23.20 -5.42
C PHE A 16 1.56 21.90 -5.07
N GLY A 17 1.94 21.24 -3.97
CA GLY A 17 1.22 20.09 -3.46
C GLY A 17 -0.24 20.42 -3.07
N TRP A 18 -0.45 21.59 -2.45
CA TRP A 18 -1.80 22.09 -2.18
C TRP A 18 -2.60 22.35 -3.47
N LEU A 19 -1.98 22.93 -4.49
CA LEU A 19 -2.62 23.13 -5.80
C LEU A 19 -3.07 21.81 -6.44
N CYS A 20 -2.33 20.72 -6.24
CA CYS A 20 -2.72 19.41 -6.78
C CYS A 20 -4.06 18.89 -6.23
N ASN A 21 -4.51 19.38 -5.07
CA ASN A 21 -5.83 19.00 -4.55
C ASN A 21 -7.00 19.41 -5.46
N PHE A 22 -6.81 20.40 -6.33
CA PHE A 22 -7.82 20.77 -7.32
C PHE A 22 -7.99 19.74 -8.44
N LEU A 23 -7.00 18.86 -8.67
CA LEU A 23 -7.08 17.78 -9.66
C LEU A 23 -8.16 16.76 -9.31
N SER A 24 -8.47 16.58 -8.03
CA SER A 24 -9.55 15.70 -7.58
C SER A 24 -10.92 16.12 -8.14
N LYS A 25 -11.13 17.42 -8.40
CA LYS A 25 -12.36 17.95 -9.01
C LYS A 25 -12.58 17.43 -10.44
N ILE A 26 -11.48 17.09 -11.15
CA ILE A 26 -11.52 16.51 -12.50
C ILE A 26 -11.31 15.00 -12.48
N LYS A 27 -11.50 14.35 -11.32
CA LYS A 27 -11.38 12.90 -11.08
C LYS A 27 -9.98 12.33 -11.32
N ILE A 28 -8.95 13.15 -11.37
CA ILE A 28 -7.54 12.72 -11.44
C ILE A 28 -7.02 12.60 -9.99
N PRO A 29 -6.37 11.48 -9.62
CA PRO A 29 -5.73 11.35 -8.31
C PRO A 29 -4.67 12.45 -8.09
N ASN A 30 -4.72 13.15 -6.95
CA ASN A 30 -3.80 14.24 -6.60
C ASN A 30 -2.33 13.82 -6.67
N ILE A 31 -2.06 12.57 -6.36
CA ILE A 31 -0.75 11.93 -6.36
C ILE A 31 -0.02 12.13 -7.69
N ILE A 32 -0.74 12.00 -8.82
CA ILE A 32 -0.15 12.15 -10.16
C ILE A 32 0.33 13.58 -10.37
N GLY A 33 -0.49 14.56 -9.99
CA GLY A 33 -0.10 15.97 -10.06
C GLY A 33 1.13 16.27 -9.22
N MET A 34 1.19 15.74 -8.00
CA MET A 34 2.33 15.90 -7.11
C MET A 34 3.62 15.31 -7.71
N ILE A 35 3.57 14.13 -8.31
CA ILE A 35 4.74 13.52 -8.98
C ILE A 35 5.17 14.36 -10.19
N ILE A 36 4.21 14.75 -11.04
CA ILE A 36 4.52 15.57 -12.24
C ILE A 36 5.13 16.91 -11.82
N ILE A 37 4.56 17.58 -10.84
CA ILE A 37 5.12 18.83 -10.30
C ILE A 37 6.51 18.57 -9.73
N GLY A 38 6.70 17.47 -8.98
CA GLY A 38 8.01 17.08 -8.46
C GLY A 38 9.06 16.97 -9.58
N ILE A 39 8.72 16.33 -10.70
CA ILE A 39 9.60 16.26 -11.88
C ILE A 39 9.93 17.65 -12.40
N ILE A 40 8.93 18.53 -12.54
CA ILE A 40 9.09 19.89 -13.08
C ILE A 40 9.96 20.76 -12.17
N ILE A 41 9.69 20.80 -10.86
CA ILE A 41 10.42 21.66 -9.92
C ILE A 41 11.73 21.02 -9.44
N GLY A 42 11.96 19.75 -9.80
CA GLY A 42 13.12 18.97 -9.41
C GLY A 42 14.45 19.44 -10.04
N PRO A 43 15.56 18.80 -9.67
CA PRO A 43 16.92 19.16 -10.10
C PRO A 43 17.15 19.06 -11.60
N GLU A 44 16.38 18.24 -12.32
CA GLU A 44 16.56 18.01 -13.75
C GLU A 44 15.97 19.13 -14.63
N ILE A 45 14.90 19.83 -14.18
CA ILE A 45 14.18 20.83 -14.99
C ILE A 45 14.34 22.24 -14.39
N LEU A 46 13.52 22.63 -13.42
CA LEU A 46 13.50 24.00 -12.88
C LEU A 46 14.47 24.24 -11.73
N LYS A 47 14.99 23.21 -11.09
CA LYS A 47 15.95 23.28 -9.96
C LYS A 47 15.45 24.17 -8.79
N LEU A 48 14.14 24.10 -8.51
CA LEU A 48 13.51 24.88 -7.45
C LEU A 48 13.57 24.16 -6.07
N ILE A 49 14.12 22.97 -6.01
CA ILE A 49 14.38 22.23 -4.76
C ILE A 49 15.86 22.39 -4.43
N SER A 50 16.15 22.79 -3.18
CA SER A 50 17.51 22.94 -2.70
C SER A 50 18.24 21.60 -2.64
N ASP A 51 19.57 21.65 -2.78
CA ASP A 51 20.40 20.44 -2.70
C ASP A 51 20.28 19.75 -1.35
N ASN A 52 20.12 20.51 -0.25
CA ASN A 52 19.93 19.97 1.09
C ASN A 52 18.60 19.19 1.20
N ILE A 53 17.49 19.78 0.76
CA ILE A 53 16.17 19.09 0.76
C ILE A 53 16.22 17.85 -0.11
N ASN A 54 16.89 17.90 -1.25
CA ASN A 54 17.04 16.72 -2.10
C ASN A 54 17.87 15.62 -1.42
N THR A 55 18.92 15.98 -0.70
CA THR A 55 19.76 15.02 0.05
C THR A 55 18.99 14.33 1.17
N ILE A 56 18.20 15.07 1.96
CA ILE A 56 17.39 14.50 3.05
C ILE A 56 16.05 13.93 2.60
N SER A 57 15.77 13.95 1.30
CA SER A 57 14.47 13.50 0.77
C SER A 57 14.17 12.02 1.05
N SER A 58 15.23 11.17 1.16
CA SER A 58 15.10 9.76 1.55
C SER A 58 14.59 9.59 2.97
N GLU A 59 15.11 10.40 3.90
CA GLU A 59 14.68 10.41 5.31
C GLU A 59 13.23 10.92 5.41
N LEU A 60 12.89 11.99 4.69
CA LEU A 60 11.53 12.53 4.66
C LEU A 60 10.52 11.51 4.12
N ARG A 61 10.89 10.73 3.08
CA ARG A 61 10.07 9.62 2.60
C ARG A 61 9.94 8.50 3.61
N SER A 62 11.01 8.20 4.36
CA SER A 62 10.99 7.19 5.42
C SER A 62 10.02 7.57 6.55
N LEU A 63 9.91 8.86 6.90
CA LEU A 63 8.87 9.34 7.84
C LEU A 63 7.46 9.05 7.29
N GLY A 64 7.24 9.33 6.02
CA GLY A 64 5.97 9.00 5.36
C GLY A 64 5.65 7.50 5.42
N LEU A 65 6.64 6.63 5.17
CA LEU A 65 6.48 5.17 5.30
C LEU A 65 6.08 4.75 6.71
N ILE A 66 6.73 5.28 7.73
CA ILE A 66 6.42 4.98 9.14
C ILE A 66 4.96 5.33 9.45
N ILE A 67 4.50 6.51 9.00
CA ILE A 67 3.13 6.96 9.21
C ILE A 67 2.13 6.02 8.53
N ILE A 68 2.38 5.65 7.26
CA ILE A 68 1.51 4.73 6.53
C ILE A 68 1.43 3.36 7.22
N PHE A 69 2.58 2.81 7.63
CA PHE A 69 2.62 1.46 8.19
C PHE A 69 2.05 1.40 9.60
N THR A 70 2.26 2.43 10.41
CA THR A 70 1.59 2.59 11.71
C THR A 70 0.08 2.59 11.53
N ARG A 71 -0.42 3.40 10.59
CA ARG A 71 -1.86 3.47 10.27
C ARG A 71 -2.38 2.14 9.71
N SER A 72 -1.62 1.50 8.82
CA SER A 72 -2.02 0.21 8.22
C SER A 72 -2.16 -0.87 9.29
N GLY A 73 -1.22 -0.97 10.24
CA GLY A 73 -1.32 -1.89 11.36
C GLY A 73 -2.55 -1.63 12.24
N MET A 74 -2.82 -0.35 12.55
CA MET A 74 -4.00 0.04 13.35
C MET A 74 -5.35 -0.17 12.65
N ASN A 75 -5.36 -0.33 11.33
CA ASN A 75 -6.59 -0.57 10.55
C ASN A 75 -6.77 -2.03 10.12
N LEU A 76 -5.80 -2.90 10.42
CA LEU A 76 -5.80 -4.28 9.97
C LEU A 76 -6.73 -5.16 10.81
N ASP A 77 -8.02 -5.18 10.48
CA ASP A 77 -9.01 -6.04 11.13
C ASP A 77 -8.95 -7.48 10.58
N LEU A 78 -8.11 -8.29 11.23
CA LEU A 78 -7.99 -9.73 10.92
C LEU A 78 -9.29 -10.50 11.16
N SER A 79 -10.20 -10.00 12.01
CA SER A 79 -11.49 -10.64 12.29
C SER A 79 -12.45 -10.50 11.10
N SER A 80 -12.45 -9.36 10.44
CA SER A 80 -13.20 -9.12 9.20
C SER A 80 -12.74 -10.04 8.08
N LEU A 81 -11.44 -10.31 7.99
CA LEU A 81 -10.88 -11.24 7.00
C LEU A 81 -11.43 -12.65 7.16
N LYS A 82 -11.46 -13.14 8.41
CA LYS A 82 -12.03 -14.47 8.72
C LYS A 82 -13.52 -14.56 8.37
N LYS A 83 -14.28 -13.48 8.58
CA LYS A 83 -15.72 -13.42 8.26
C LYS A 83 -15.99 -13.43 6.76
N ILE A 84 -15.13 -12.78 5.95
CA ILE A 84 -15.26 -12.73 4.50
C ILE A 84 -14.80 -14.03 3.86
N GLY A 85 -13.88 -14.75 4.49
CA GLY A 85 -13.49 -16.10 4.14
C GLY A 85 -12.41 -16.21 3.07
N ARG A 86 -12.33 -17.39 2.43
CA ARG A 86 -11.28 -17.80 1.49
C ARG A 86 -10.92 -16.76 0.41
N PRO A 87 -11.87 -16.10 -0.29
CA PRO A 87 -11.52 -15.18 -1.37
C PRO A 87 -10.67 -14.00 -0.88
N ALA A 88 -11.01 -13.40 0.26
CA ALA A 88 -10.27 -12.27 0.81
C ALA A 88 -8.85 -12.67 1.24
N ILE A 89 -8.71 -13.86 1.85
CA ILE A 89 -7.39 -14.38 2.22
C ILE A 89 -6.52 -14.60 0.99
N LEU A 90 -7.04 -15.23 -0.05
CA LEU A 90 -6.26 -15.46 -1.28
C LEU A 90 -5.91 -14.16 -1.99
N LEU A 91 -6.83 -13.20 -2.03
CA LEU A 91 -6.61 -11.86 -2.62
C LEU A 91 -5.56 -11.04 -1.87
N SER A 92 -5.22 -11.41 -0.65
CA SER A 92 -4.22 -10.73 0.18
C SER A 92 -2.76 -11.02 -0.22
N PHE A 93 -2.49 -12.03 -1.04
CA PHE A 93 -1.11 -12.38 -1.41
C PHE A 93 -0.95 -12.99 -2.80
N LEU A 94 -1.92 -13.78 -3.29
CA LEU A 94 -1.76 -14.53 -4.53
C LEU A 94 -1.64 -13.62 -5.76
N PRO A 95 -2.45 -12.55 -5.93
CA PRO A 95 -2.31 -11.64 -7.06
C PRO A 95 -0.93 -11.00 -7.13
N SER A 96 -0.39 -10.59 -5.99
CA SER A 96 0.93 -9.97 -5.91
C SER A 96 2.06 -10.94 -6.19
N LEU A 97 1.95 -12.20 -5.75
CA LEU A 97 2.93 -13.24 -6.11
C LEU A 97 2.97 -13.47 -7.63
N PHE A 98 1.80 -13.55 -8.27
CA PHE A 98 1.73 -13.69 -9.72
C PHE A 98 2.32 -12.48 -10.44
N GLU A 99 2.01 -11.28 -9.98
CA GLU A 99 2.56 -10.05 -10.55
C GLU A 99 4.07 -9.97 -10.40
N ILE A 100 4.62 -10.19 -9.20
CA ILE A 100 6.07 -10.23 -8.96
C ILE A 100 6.74 -11.25 -9.90
N PHE A 101 6.15 -12.42 -10.06
CA PHE A 101 6.67 -13.43 -10.98
C PHE A 101 6.68 -12.92 -12.44
N GLY A 102 5.56 -12.34 -12.91
CA GLY A 102 5.46 -11.80 -14.28
C GLY A 102 6.44 -10.65 -14.52
N GLU A 103 6.54 -9.73 -13.57
CA GLU A 103 7.47 -8.60 -13.65
C GLU A 103 8.93 -9.03 -13.56
N THR A 104 9.24 -10.04 -12.75
CA THR A 104 10.58 -10.63 -12.70
C THR A 104 10.99 -11.18 -14.06
N LEU A 105 10.12 -11.99 -14.70
CA LEU A 105 10.39 -12.51 -16.04
C LEU A 105 10.55 -11.39 -17.07
N GLY A 106 9.62 -10.41 -17.07
CA GLY A 106 9.68 -9.25 -17.96
C GLY A 106 10.94 -8.43 -17.78
N SER A 107 11.36 -8.19 -16.54
CA SER A 107 12.53 -7.38 -16.21
C SER A 107 13.85 -8.03 -16.61
N ILE A 108 13.98 -9.35 -16.43
CA ILE A 108 15.13 -10.11 -16.91
C ILE A 108 15.28 -9.98 -18.43
N TRP A 109 14.18 -10.10 -19.16
CA TRP A 109 14.22 -10.12 -20.63
C TRP A 109 14.33 -8.74 -21.24
N LEU A 110 13.55 -7.78 -20.76
CA LEU A 110 13.41 -6.46 -21.38
C LEU A 110 14.35 -5.41 -20.78
N LEU A 111 14.54 -5.43 -19.46
CA LEU A 111 15.39 -4.46 -18.75
C LEU A 111 16.80 -4.99 -18.46
N LYS A 112 17.07 -6.27 -18.74
CA LYS A 112 18.38 -6.93 -18.54
C LYS A 112 18.86 -6.89 -17.09
N LEU A 113 17.94 -6.81 -16.13
CA LEU A 113 18.25 -6.89 -14.72
C LEU A 113 18.58 -8.34 -14.33
N ASN A 114 19.41 -8.52 -13.32
CA ASN A 114 19.62 -9.84 -12.74
C ASN A 114 18.36 -10.32 -11.97
N MET A 115 18.31 -11.58 -11.60
CA MET A 115 17.15 -12.20 -10.98
C MET A 115 16.70 -11.47 -9.71
N PHE A 116 17.63 -11.10 -8.82
CA PHE A 116 17.28 -10.46 -7.54
C PHE A 116 16.87 -9.01 -7.70
N GLU A 117 17.51 -8.26 -8.60
CA GLU A 117 17.08 -6.91 -8.97
C GLU A 117 15.70 -6.93 -9.62
N SER A 118 15.40 -7.95 -10.42
CA SER A 118 14.09 -8.13 -11.04
C SER A 118 13.00 -8.48 -10.02
N MET A 119 13.30 -9.35 -9.04
CA MET A 119 12.39 -9.67 -7.93
C MET A 119 12.16 -8.44 -7.05
N LEU A 120 13.20 -7.65 -6.79
CA LEU A 120 13.10 -6.40 -6.07
C LEU A 120 12.19 -5.42 -6.81
N LEU A 121 12.41 -5.20 -8.12
CA LEU A 121 11.55 -4.36 -8.95
C LEU A 121 10.09 -4.83 -8.91
N GLY A 122 9.86 -6.14 -9.10
CA GLY A 122 8.53 -6.73 -9.03
C GLY A 122 7.85 -6.47 -7.68
N SER A 123 8.58 -6.59 -6.58
CA SER A 123 8.03 -6.31 -5.25
C SER A 123 7.74 -4.82 -5.01
N VAL A 124 8.44 -3.92 -5.70
CA VAL A 124 8.12 -2.49 -5.63
C VAL A 124 6.82 -2.16 -6.37
N ILE A 125 6.59 -2.78 -7.53
CA ILE A 125 5.45 -2.45 -8.39
C ILE A 125 4.18 -3.20 -7.97
N ALA A 126 4.31 -4.43 -7.46
CA ALA A 126 3.17 -5.29 -7.16
C ALA A 126 2.12 -4.73 -6.19
N PRO A 127 2.38 -3.95 -5.13
CA PRO A 127 1.34 -3.51 -4.21
C PRO A 127 0.19 -2.79 -4.91
N ILE A 128 -1.04 -3.03 -4.44
CA ILE A 128 -2.23 -2.29 -4.89
C ILE A 128 -2.29 -0.94 -4.15
N SER A 129 -2.94 0.06 -4.73
CA SER A 129 -3.09 1.36 -4.06
C SER A 129 -4.35 1.43 -3.19
N PRO A 130 -4.24 1.38 -1.84
CA PRO A 130 -5.39 1.57 -0.97
C PRO A 130 -6.00 2.96 -1.14
N ALA A 131 -5.20 3.99 -1.38
CA ALA A 131 -5.68 5.35 -1.57
C ALA A 131 -6.63 5.50 -2.77
N VAL A 132 -6.45 4.69 -3.80
CA VAL A 132 -7.32 4.70 -4.98
C VAL A 132 -8.50 3.74 -4.80
N VAL A 133 -8.25 2.53 -4.30
CA VAL A 133 -9.23 1.44 -4.25
C VAL A 133 -10.15 1.56 -3.06
N SER A 134 -9.62 1.78 -1.83
CA SER A 134 -10.44 1.77 -0.62
C SER A 134 -11.53 2.85 -0.63
N VAL A 135 -11.20 4.06 -1.09
CA VAL A 135 -12.18 5.16 -1.17
C VAL A 135 -13.35 4.79 -2.08
N ARG A 136 -13.06 4.11 -3.20
CA ARG A 136 -14.08 3.69 -4.17
C ARG A 136 -14.91 2.52 -3.66
N MET A 137 -14.27 1.54 -3.02
CA MET A 137 -14.98 0.41 -2.42
C MET A 137 -15.92 0.86 -1.31
N LEU A 138 -15.50 1.80 -0.45
CA LEU A 138 -16.36 2.38 0.57
C LEU A 138 -17.58 3.10 -0.06
N ASN A 139 -17.37 3.88 -1.12
CA ASN A 139 -18.45 4.53 -1.85
C ASN A 139 -19.44 3.53 -2.48
N PHE A 140 -18.96 2.39 -3.00
CA PHE A 140 -19.83 1.32 -3.52
C PHE A 140 -20.60 0.63 -2.39
N ILE A 141 -19.97 0.42 -1.21
CA ILE A 141 -20.64 -0.12 -0.02
C ILE A 141 -21.77 0.83 0.44
N GLU A 142 -21.50 2.13 0.56
CA GLU A 142 -22.50 3.14 0.94
C GLU A 142 -23.67 3.19 -0.04
N LYS A 143 -23.40 3.05 -1.34
CA LYS A 143 -24.40 3.05 -2.41
C LYS A 143 -25.07 1.69 -2.65
N LYS A 144 -24.73 0.66 -1.84
CA LYS A 144 -25.28 -0.71 -1.90
C LYS A 144 -25.03 -1.44 -3.23
N TYR A 145 -23.93 -1.12 -3.94
CA TYR A 145 -23.51 -1.85 -5.14
C TYR A 145 -22.70 -3.10 -4.76
N GLY A 146 -22.99 -4.25 -5.40
CA GLY A 146 -22.32 -5.54 -5.17
C GLY A 146 -22.52 -6.10 -3.77
N GLU A 147 -23.59 -5.69 -3.06
CA GLU A 147 -23.88 -6.11 -1.69
C GLU A 147 -24.23 -7.60 -1.62
N LYS A 148 -24.93 -8.13 -2.64
CA LYS A 148 -25.38 -9.53 -2.70
C LYS A 148 -24.25 -10.53 -2.43
N HIS A 149 -23.08 -10.32 -3.02
CA HIS A 149 -21.92 -11.18 -2.84
C HIS A 149 -20.78 -10.46 -2.08
N ASN A 150 -21.06 -9.32 -1.45
CA ASN A 150 -20.11 -8.51 -0.70
C ASN A 150 -18.81 -8.15 -1.47
N VAL A 151 -18.89 -7.97 -2.80
CA VAL A 151 -17.74 -7.76 -3.68
C VAL A 151 -16.83 -6.62 -3.23
N PRO A 152 -17.34 -5.39 -2.93
CA PRO A 152 -16.47 -4.30 -2.46
C PRO A 152 -15.80 -4.60 -1.11
N LYS A 153 -16.46 -5.35 -0.21
CA LYS A 153 -15.88 -5.73 1.08
C LYS A 153 -14.78 -6.76 0.92
N ILE A 154 -14.94 -7.73 -0.02
CA ILE A 154 -13.91 -8.73 -0.36
C ILE A 154 -12.66 -8.02 -0.90
N ILE A 155 -12.83 -7.09 -1.84
CA ILE A 155 -11.74 -6.32 -2.44
C ILE A 155 -11.04 -5.46 -1.37
N LEU A 156 -11.80 -4.75 -0.54
CA LEU A 156 -11.26 -3.89 0.51
C LEU A 156 -10.42 -4.68 1.51
N ALA A 157 -10.92 -5.85 1.96
CA ALA A 157 -10.21 -6.70 2.90
C ALA A 157 -8.94 -7.31 2.29
N GLY A 158 -9.01 -7.82 1.06
CA GLY A 158 -7.86 -8.38 0.37
C GLY A 158 -6.78 -7.34 0.11
N SER A 159 -7.15 -6.17 -0.43
CA SER A 159 -6.22 -5.09 -0.76
C SER A 159 -5.49 -4.51 0.45
N SER A 160 -6.13 -4.48 1.62
CA SER A 160 -5.52 -3.93 2.83
C SER A 160 -4.35 -4.77 3.36
N ILE A 161 -4.32 -6.07 3.05
CA ILE A 161 -3.25 -6.98 3.49
C ILE A 161 -2.22 -7.22 2.39
N ASP A 162 -2.62 -7.10 1.13
CA ASP A 162 -1.75 -7.25 -0.04
C ASP A 162 -0.50 -6.37 0.09
N ASP A 163 -0.64 -5.12 0.49
CA ASP A 163 0.46 -4.18 0.69
C ASP A 163 1.46 -4.70 1.74
N ILE A 164 0.96 -5.19 2.87
CA ILE A 164 1.80 -5.69 3.95
C ILE A 164 2.61 -6.90 3.49
N PHE A 165 1.95 -7.83 2.80
CA PHE A 165 2.59 -9.00 2.26
C PHE A 165 3.72 -8.65 1.28
N VAL A 166 3.46 -7.73 0.36
CA VAL A 166 4.45 -7.34 -0.64
C VAL A 166 5.61 -6.56 -0.02
N ILE A 167 5.34 -5.72 0.98
CA ILE A 167 6.38 -5.00 1.71
C ILE A 167 7.34 -5.97 2.41
N ILE A 168 6.82 -7.06 2.99
CA ILE A 168 7.65 -8.11 3.57
C ILE A 168 8.58 -8.71 2.51
N LEU A 169 8.05 -9.02 1.32
CA LEU A 169 8.85 -9.54 0.21
C LEU A 169 9.88 -8.51 -0.29
N PHE A 170 9.51 -7.23 -0.38
CA PHE A 170 10.41 -6.16 -0.77
C PHE A 170 11.64 -6.09 0.15
N TYR A 171 11.43 -6.07 1.48
CA TYR A 171 12.54 -6.06 2.44
C TYR A 171 13.33 -7.37 2.45
N ALA A 172 12.70 -8.47 2.05
CA ALA A 172 13.37 -9.73 1.84
C ALA A 172 14.31 -9.71 0.60
N PHE A 173 13.92 -9.00 -0.46
CA PHE A 173 14.71 -8.97 -1.70
C PHE A 173 15.80 -7.89 -1.72
N ILE A 174 15.75 -6.86 -0.88
CA ILE A 174 16.80 -5.82 -0.80
C ILE A 174 18.18 -6.44 -0.53
N PRO A 175 18.41 -7.24 0.54
CA PRO A 175 19.73 -7.82 0.81
C PRO A 175 20.22 -8.75 -0.30
N LEU A 176 19.29 -9.42 -1.00
CA LEU A 176 19.63 -10.27 -2.15
C LEU A 176 20.11 -9.45 -3.35
N ALA A 177 19.48 -8.30 -3.59
CA ALA A 177 19.87 -7.39 -4.65
C ALA A 177 21.18 -6.62 -4.31
N GLU A 178 21.47 -6.38 -3.02
CA GLU A 178 22.72 -5.79 -2.54
C GLU A 178 23.91 -6.74 -2.66
N SER A 179 23.67 -8.05 -2.54
CA SER A 179 24.75 -9.06 -2.63
C SER A 179 25.20 -9.26 -4.07
N SER A 180 26.45 -8.92 -4.36
CA SER A 180 27.06 -9.16 -5.68
C SER A 180 27.31 -10.65 -5.96
N ASN A 181 27.36 -11.50 -4.93
CA ASN A 181 27.53 -12.94 -5.02
C ASN A 181 26.38 -13.66 -4.30
N PHE A 182 25.79 -14.64 -4.97
CA PHE A 182 24.76 -15.49 -4.36
C PHE A 182 25.39 -16.37 -3.28
N GLU A 183 25.18 -16.01 -2.03
CA GLU A 183 25.47 -16.89 -0.90
C GLU A 183 24.15 -17.50 -0.39
N PRO A 184 24.03 -18.84 -0.32
CA PRO A 184 22.82 -19.50 0.21
C PRO A 184 22.44 -19.04 1.62
N LYS A 185 23.41 -18.55 2.39
CA LYS A 185 23.19 -17.97 3.73
C LYS A 185 22.33 -16.69 3.69
N THR A 186 22.39 -15.91 2.62
CA THR A 186 21.58 -14.70 2.46
C THR A 186 20.10 -15.05 2.33
N LEU A 187 19.75 -16.20 1.77
CA LEU A 187 18.35 -16.68 1.73
C LEU A 187 17.80 -16.99 3.14
N LEU A 188 18.66 -17.43 4.07
CA LEU A 188 18.24 -17.65 5.46
C LEU A 188 18.07 -16.34 6.24
N ALA A 189 18.74 -15.27 5.81
CA ALA A 189 18.58 -13.95 6.43
C ALA A 189 17.15 -13.40 6.29
N ILE A 190 16.45 -13.73 5.19
CA ILE A 190 15.11 -13.26 4.91
C ILE A 190 14.09 -13.69 5.98
N PRO A 191 13.84 -15.00 6.19
CA PRO A 191 12.90 -15.43 7.23
C PRO A 191 13.35 -14.95 8.61
N PHE A 192 14.66 -14.82 8.84
CA PHE A 192 15.21 -14.37 10.11
C PHE A 192 14.89 -12.90 10.38
N SER A 193 15.03 -12.01 9.40
CA SER A 193 14.70 -10.58 9.54
C SER A 193 13.19 -10.37 9.75
N ILE A 194 12.37 -11.16 9.09
CA ILE A 194 10.91 -11.15 9.26
C ILE A 194 10.54 -11.56 10.69
N ILE A 195 11.09 -12.69 11.17
CA ILE A 195 10.83 -13.19 12.52
C ILE A 195 11.30 -12.18 13.56
N LEU A 196 12.51 -11.62 13.42
CA LEU A 196 13.02 -10.60 14.33
C LEU A 196 12.18 -9.32 14.32
N GLY A 197 11.70 -8.89 13.15
CA GLY A 197 10.78 -7.76 13.04
C GLY A 197 9.46 -8.00 13.78
N ILE A 198 8.87 -9.19 13.63
CA ILE A 198 7.66 -9.58 14.34
C ILE A 198 7.91 -9.60 15.87
N ILE A 199 9.01 -10.23 16.31
CA ILE A 199 9.38 -10.29 17.73
C ILE A 199 9.57 -8.88 18.30
N LEU A 200 10.28 -8.00 17.60
CA LEU A 200 10.47 -6.62 18.00
C LEU A 200 9.12 -5.90 18.17
N GLY A 201 8.22 -6.04 17.18
CA GLY A 201 6.88 -5.45 17.23
C GLY A 201 6.04 -5.99 18.39
N LEU A 202 6.12 -7.30 18.67
CA LEU A 202 5.41 -7.93 19.79
C LEU A 202 5.95 -7.43 21.14
N ILE A 203 7.27 -7.41 21.34
CA ILE A 203 7.89 -6.96 22.60
C ILE A 203 7.54 -5.49 22.88
N ILE A 204 7.81 -4.61 21.90
CA ILE A 204 7.55 -3.18 22.07
C ILE A 204 6.05 -2.92 22.19
N GLY A 205 5.23 -3.57 21.37
CA GLY A 205 3.78 -3.46 21.45
C GLY A 205 3.23 -3.88 22.80
N PHE A 206 3.72 -4.99 23.37
CA PHE A 206 3.32 -5.43 24.70
C PHE A 206 3.72 -4.46 25.81
N ILE A 207 4.93 -3.89 25.74
CA ILE A 207 5.39 -2.85 26.68
C ILE A 207 4.47 -1.62 26.63
N ILE A 208 4.12 -1.17 25.40
CA ILE A 208 3.21 -0.02 25.21
C ILE A 208 1.81 -0.34 25.75
N LEU A 209 1.29 -1.53 25.51
CA LEU A 209 -0.02 -1.94 26.03
C LEU A 209 -0.05 -1.86 27.55
N LEU A 210 0.96 -2.42 28.23
CA LEU A 210 1.07 -2.37 29.69
C LEU A 210 1.19 -0.93 30.21
N PHE A 211 1.88 -0.06 29.48
CA PHE A 211 2.03 1.34 29.82
C PHE A 211 0.70 2.09 29.69
N LEU A 212 -0.01 1.91 28.58
CA LEU A 212 -1.30 2.57 28.32
C LEU A 212 -2.44 2.07 29.23
N GLU A 213 -2.37 0.83 29.73
CA GLU A 213 -3.32 0.33 30.73
C GLU A 213 -3.15 1.02 32.11
N LYS A 214 -1.91 1.35 32.47
CA LYS A 214 -1.60 1.91 33.79
C LYS A 214 -1.70 3.44 33.84
N ILE A 215 -1.44 4.12 32.73
CA ILE A 215 -1.36 5.58 32.67
C ILE A 215 -2.42 6.09 31.70
N LYS A 216 -3.31 6.93 32.21
CA LYS A 216 -4.28 7.65 31.37
C LYS A 216 -3.56 8.82 30.71
N LEU A 217 -3.37 8.73 29.40
CA LEU A 217 -2.79 9.79 28.57
C LEU A 217 -3.86 10.36 27.65
N ASP A 218 -3.71 11.63 27.33
CA ASP A 218 -4.50 12.29 26.28
C ASP A 218 -4.12 11.74 24.90
N ASP A 219 -5.05 11.75 23.95
CA ASP A 219 -4.87 11.14 22.64
C ASP A 219 -3.69 11.70 21.86
N TYR A 220 -3.41 13.00 21.98
CA TYR A 220 -2.22 13.62 21.37
C TYR A 220 -0.90 13.10 21.98
N MET A 221 -0.87 12.82 23.28
CA MET A 221 0.32 12.25 23.94
C MET A 221 0.55 10.81 23.48
N ILE A 222 -0.52 10.02 23.32
CA ILE A 222 -0.44 8.66 22.79
C ILE A 222 0.05 8.68 21.35
N LEU A 223 -0.45 9.60 20.53
CA LEU A 223 -0.02 9.76 19.14
C LEU A 223 1.48 10.07 19.06
N ILE A 224 1.98 11.03 19.87
CA ILE A 224 3.40 11.37 19.92
C ILE A 224 4.23 10.18 20.42
N LEU A 225 3.77 9.47 21.45
CA LEU A 225 4.45 8.30 22.00
C LEU A 225 4.62 7.21 20.93
N ILE A 226 3.51 6.83 20.26
CA ILE A 226 3.54 5.80 19.22
C ILE A 226 4.44 6.25 18.07
N PHE A 227 4.32 7.49 17.61
CA PHE A 227 5.17 8.03 16.56
C PHE A 227 6.66 8.00 16.93
N SER A 228 7.01 8.41 18.14
CA SER A 228 8.39 8.39 18.64
C SER A 228 8.94 6.96 18.69
N ILE A 229 8.15 6.01 19.15
CA ILE A 229 8.56 4.60 19.24
C ILE A 229 8.72 3.99 17.85
N THR A 230 7.83 4.29 16.92
CA THR A 230 7.95 3.80 15.54
C THR A 230 9.17 4.38 14.82
N LEU A 231 9.55 5.63 15.11
CA LEU A 231 10.81 6.22 14.67
C LEU A 231 12.02 5.49 15.26
N LEU A 232 12.00 5.20 16.57
CA LEU A 232 13.06 4.43 17.21
C LEU A 232 13.20 3.01 16.63
N MET A 233 12.09 2.33 16.34
CA MET A 233 12.10 1.01 15.72
C MET A 233 12.76 1.05 14.33
N LYS A 234 12.47 2.07 13.52
CA LYS A 234 13.11 2.25 12.21
C LYS A 234 14.57 2.68 12.34
N GLY A 235 14.89 3.51 13.32
CA GLY A 235 16.26 3.90 13.64
C GLY A 235 17.12 2.71 14.07
N LEU A 236 16.57 1.79 14.87
CA LEU A 236 17.22 0.53 15.26
C LEU A 236 17.51 -0.37 14.04
N GLU A 237 16.57 -0.49 13.10
CA GLU A 237 16.81 -1.23 11.84
C GLU A 237 18.02 -0.64 11.11
N ASN A 238 18.04 0.69 10.89
CA ASN A 238 19.12 1.36 10.18
C ASN A 238 20.48 1.19 10.91
N LEU A 239 20.48 1.29 12.25
CA LEU A 239 21.69 1.09 13.06
C LEU A 239 22.22 -0.34 12.96
N ILE A 240 21.37 -1.34 13.03
CA ILE A 240 21.75 -2.74 12.90
C ILE A 240 22.28 -3.03 11.50
N ASP A 241 21.64 -2.52 10.46
CA ASP A 241 22.10 -2.63 9.07
C ASP A 241 23.50 -2.01 8.89
N GLU A 242 23.78 -0.88 9.53
CA GLU A 242 25.10 -0.23 9.48
C GLU A 242 26.17 -1.04 10.22
N ILE A 243 25.85 -1.54 11.40
CA ILE A 243 26.78 -2.38 12.20
C ILE A 243 27.08 -3.69 11.46
N THR A 244 26.06 -4.33 10.86
CA THR A 244 26.21 -5.61 10.16
C THR A 244 26.96 -5.47 8.86
N LYS A 245 26.82 -4.36 8.14
CA LYS A 245 27.64 -4.07 6.94
C LYS A 245 29.12 -3.99 7.25
N ASN A 246 29.49 -3.51 8.42
CA ASN A 246 30.89 -3.36 8.86
C ASN A 246 31.45 -4.62 9.51
N THR A 247 30.62 -5.63 9.78
CA THR A 247 31.03 -6.91 10.36
C THR A 247 30.84 -8.04 9.34
N LYS A 248 31.58 -9.15 9.49
CA LYS A 248 31.42 -10.34 8.63
C LYS A 248 30.07 -11.06 8.79
N ILE A 249 29.13 -10.48 9.52
CA ILE A 249 27.82 -11.03 9.84
C ILE A 249 26.74 -10.35 8.96
N ASN A 250 26.91 -10.36 7.65
CA ASN A 250 26.04 -9.66 6.68
C ASN A 250 24.59 -10.22 6.56
N TYR A 251 24.18 -11.16 7.43
CA TYR A 251 22.88 -11.84 7.32
C TYR A 251 21.94 -11.57 8.49
N ILE A 252 22.28 -10.66 9.42
CA ILE A 252 21.36 -10.25 10.47
C ILE A 252 20.82 -8.86 10.13
N SER A 253 19.59 -8.79 9.67
CA SER A 253 18.81 -7.57 9.52
C SER A 253 17.50 -7.71 10.30
N ILE A 254 16.92 -6.62 10.73
CA ILE A 254 15.64 -6.59 11.42
C ILE A 254 14.67 -5.75 10.59
N SER A 255 13.49 -6.27 10.28
CA SER A 255 12.46 -5.48 9.60
C SER A 255 11.70 -4.61 10.60
N GLY A 256 12.19 -3.39 10.84
CA GLY A 256 11.57 -2.42 11.75
C GLY A 256 10.17 -2.01 11.29
N LEU A 257 9.96 -1.86 9.98
CA LEU A 257 8.65 -1.51 9.42
C LEU A 257 7.62 -2.63 9.61
N LEU A 258 8.04 -3.90 9.52
CA LEU A 258 7.16 -5.01 9.89
C LEU A 258 6.81 -4.99 11.37
N GLY A 259 7.79 -4.69 12.23
CA GLY A 259 7.56 -4.50 13.65
C GLY A 259 6.55 -3.39 13.95
N ILE A 260 6.60 -2.28 13.21
CA ILE A 260 5.63 -1.18 13.32
C ILE A 260 4.20 -1.64 12.98
N ILE A 261 4.04 -2.45 11.93
CA ILE A 261 2.74 -3.03 11.57
C ILE A 261 2.22 -3.93 12.70
N VAL A 262 3.07 -4.82 13.23
CA VAL A 262 2.72 -5.75 14.31
C VAL A 262 2.31 -4.99 15.57
N LEU A 263 3.04 -3.92 15.93
CA LEU A 263 2.66 -3.01 17.01
C LEU A 263 1.27 -2.41 16.79
N GLY A 264 0.98 -1.92 15.58
CA GLY A 264 -0.34 -1.38 15.23
C GLY A 264 -1.47 -2.42 15.37
N ILE A 265 -1.23 -3.66 14.94
CA ILE A 265 -2.19 -4.79 15.09
C ILE A 265 -2.46 -5.09 16.57
N LEU A 266 -1.43 -5.12 17.41
CA LEU A 266 -1.58 -5.34 18.85
C LEU A 266 -2.39 -4.23 19.52
N LEU A 267 -2.14 -2.98 19.18
CA LEU A 267 -2.92 -1.85 19.66
C LEU A 267 -4.39 -1.97 19.25
N LEU A 268 -4.65 -2.32 17.99
CA LEU A 268 -6.01 -2.53 17.48
C LEU A 268 -6.73 -3.66 18.23
N TYR A 269 -6.03 -4.75 18.51
CA TYR A 269 -6.60 -5.89 19.22
C TYR A 269 -7.05 -5.54 20.63
N LYS A 270 -6.26 -4.72 21.35
CA LYS A 270 -6.53 -4.38 22.76
C LYS A 270 -7.41 -3.14 22.92
N PHE A 271 -7.22 -2.13 22.05
CA PHE A 271 -7.91 -0.83 22.14
C PHE A 271 -8.54 -0.43 20.80
N PRO A 272 -9.55 -1.17 20.29
CA PRO A 272 -10.09 -0.97 18.94
C PRO A 272 -10.67 0.44 18.73
N GLU A 273 -11.44 0.98 19.69
CA GLU A 273 -12.03 2.33 19.57
C GLU A 273 -10.96 3.41 19.54
N LYS A 274 -9.94 3.29 20.39
CA LYS A 274 -8.83 4.25 20.47
C LYS A 274 -7.95 4.19 19.21
N CYS A 275 -7.74 3.01 18.65
CA CYS A 275 -7.03 2.85 17.38
C CYS A 275 -7.77 3.48 16.20
N LYS A 276 -9.10 3.45 16.19
CA LYS A 276 -9.92 4.12 15.17
C LYS A 276 -9.70 5.63 15.19
N GLU A 277 -9.68 6.24 16.36
CA GLU A 277 -9.42 7.67 16.55
C GLU A 277 -7.97 8.03 16.19
N LEU A 278 -6.99 7.29 16.70
CA LEU A 278 -5.58 7.47 16.39
C LEU A 278 -5.31 7.32 14.89
N SER A 279 -5.90 6.33 14.24
CA SER A 279 -5.77 6.13 12.80
C SER A 279 -6.34 7.32 12.02
N SER A 280 -7.42 7.95 12.48
CA SER A 280 -7.94 9.20 11.90
C SER A 280 -6.93 10.34 12.03
N ASN A 281 -6.30 10.49 13.19
CA ASN A 281 -5.27 11.51 13.43
C ASN A 281 -4.02 11.26 12.56
N TYR A 282 -3.58 9.99 12.44
CA TYR A 282 -2.51 9.61 11.51
C TYR A 282 -2.86 9.91 10.05
N ASN A 283 -4.14 9.87 9.67
CA ASN A 283 -4.56 10.25 8.32
C ASN A 283 -4.37 11.74 8.03
N TYR A 284 -4.55 12.64 9.03
CA TYR A 284 -4.21 14.06 8.87
C TYR A 284 -2.72 14.28 8.72
N ILE A 285 -1.90 13.61 9.55
CA ILE A 285 -0.43 13.66 9.44
C ILE A 285 0.01 13.13 8.07
N TRP A 286 -0.60 12.03 7.61
CA TRP A 286 -0.30 11.47 6.29
C TRP A 286 -0.55 12.47 5.17
N LYS A 287 -1.68 13.17 5.16
CA LYS A 287 -1.99 14.18 4.13
C LYS A 287 -0.92 15.27 4.01
N PHE A 288 -0.26 15.59 5.10
CA PHE A 288 0.87 16.52 5.10
C PHE A 288 2.13 15.88 4.49
N PHE A 289 2.48 14.67 4.94
CA PHE A 289 3.65 13.96 4.44
C PHE A 289 3.47 13.44 3.01
N GLU A 290 2.25 13.17 2.58
CA GLU A 290 1.90 12.77 1.22
C GLU A 290 2.47 13.75 0.18
N ILE A 291 2.35 15.05 0.42
CA ILE A 291 2.88 16.10 -0.44
C ILE A 291 4.40 15.96 -0.55
N ILE A 292 5.09 15.84 0.57
CA ILE A 292 6.55 15.69 0.59
C ILE A 292 6.96 14.42 -0.16
N VAL A 293 6.34 13.29 0.16
CA VAL A 293 6.68 11.97 -0.42
C VAL A 293 6.55 12.02 -1.93
N PHE A 294 5.40 12.42 -2.46
CA PHE A 294 5.15 12.33 -3.91
C PHE A 294 5.92 13.37 -4.73
N ILE A 295 6.06 14.59 -4.22
CA ILE A 295 6.85 15.63 -4.90
C ILE A 295 8.34 15.26 -4.91
N THR A 296 8.88 14.79 -3.78
CA THR A 296 10.30 14.41 -3.72
C THR A 296 10.60 13.14 -4.51
N VAL A 297 9.65 12.21 -4.64
CA VAL A 297 9.78 11.04 -5.52
C VAL A 297 9.87 11.49 -6.98
N GLY A 298 8.99 12.39 -7.42
CA GLY A 298 9.07 12.98 -8.75
C GLY A 298 10.38 13.74 -9.00
N ALA A 299 10.82 14.52 -8.00
CA ALA A 299 12.05 15.31 -8.09
C ALA A 299 13.33 14.47 -8.17
N ASN A 300 13.33 13.27 -7.63
CA ASN A 300 14.47 12.35 -7.70
C ASN A 300 14.55 11.54 -9.01
N LEU A 301 13.57 11.69 -9.92
CA LEU A 301 13.61 11.05 -11.22
C LEU A 301 14.73 11.67 -12.05
N LYS A 302 15.69 10.84 -12.47
CA LYS A 302 16.78 11.23 -13.36
C LYS A 302 16.50 10.77 -14.78
N PHE A 303 16.63 11.67 -15.74
CA PHE A 303 16.50 11.36 -17.16
C PHE A 303 17.84 10.85 -17.73
N THR A 304 18.39 9.80 -17.13
CA THR A 304 19.58 9.14 -17.68
C THR A 304 19.26 8.49 -19.02
N LYS A 305 20.29 8.31 -19.87
CA LYS A 305 20.11 7.60 -21.16
C LYS A 305 19.51 6.20 -20.95
N GLU A 306 19.90 5.52 -19.89
CA GLU A 306 19.38 4.21 -19.55
C GLU A 306 17.88 4.25 -19.24
N VAL A 307 17.43 5.20 -18.41
CA VAL A 307 16.02 5.37 -18.06
C VAL A 307 15.21 5.72 -19.31
N VAL A 308 15.67 6.68 -20.11
CA VAL A 308 14.94 7.15 -21.32
C VAL A 308 14.81 6.02 -22.34
N ASN A 309 15.87 5.27 -22.58
CA ASN A 309 15.88 4.15 -23.53
C ASN A 309 14.99 2.99 -23.08
N ASN A 310 14.78 2.84 -21.76
CA ASN A 310 13.99 1.76 -21.19
C ASN A 310 12.53 2.13 -20.88
N ILE A 311 12.04 3.33 -21.21
CA ILE A 311 10.63 3.71 -20.95
C ILE A 311 9.66 2.71 -21.59
N GLY A 312 9.86 2.37 -22.86
CA GLY A 312 9.01 1.40 -23.56
C GLY A 312 9.06 0.00 -22.93
N ASN A 313 10.27 -0.47 -22.63
CA ASN A 313 10.46 -1.75 -21.94
C ASN A 313 9.81 -1.76 -20.54
N SER A 314 9.90 -0.66 -19.81
CA SER A 314 9.28 -0.50 -18.49
C SER A 314 7.76 -0.60 -18.57
N ILE A 315 7.13 0.05 -19.56
CA ILE A 315 5.69 -0.07 -19.81
C ILE A 315 5.31 -1.52 -20.12
N CYS A 316 6.10 -2.22 -20.96
CA CYS A 316 5.87 -3.62 -21.26
C CYS A 316 5.97 -4.50 -20.01
N VAL A 317 6.96 -4.29 -19.14
CA VAL A 317 7.10 -5.02 -17.87
C VAL A 317 5.88 -4.83 -16.99
N ILE A 318 5.42 -3.58 -16.82
CA ILE A 318 4.22 -3.28 -16.04
C ILE A 318 2.98 -3.99 -16.62
N LEU A 319 2.80 -3.96 -17.95
CA LEU A 319 1.68 -4.64 -18.61
C LEU A 319 1.74 -6.16 -18.43
N ILE A 320 2.92 -6.77 -18.53
CA ILE A 320 3.13 -8.19 -18.24
C ILE A 320 2.72 -8.48 -16.80
N GLY A 321 3.20 -7.70 -15.84
CA GLY A 321 2.83 -7.81 -14.43
C GLY A 321 1.33 -7.75 -14.21
N LEU A 322 0.64 -6.79 -14.83
CA LEU A 322 -0.83 -6.65 -14.73
C LEU A 322 -1.59 -7.84 -15.33
N VAL A 323 -1.08 -8.46 -16.40
CA VAL A 323 -1.67 -9.70 -16.95
C VAL A 323 -1.57 -10.84 -15.92
N PHE A 324 -0.37 -11.06 -15.37
CA PHE A 324 -0.16 -12.07 -14.34
C PHE A 324 -0.98 -11.79 -13.08
N ARG A 325 -1.07 -10.52 -12.64
CA ARG A 325 -1.96 -10.12 -11.54
C ARG A 325 -3.41 -10.46 -11.82
N SER A 326 -3.90 -10.18 -13.02
CA SER A 326 -5.27 -10.49 -13.44
C SER A 326 -5.56 -11.98 -13.34
N ILE A 327 -4.61 -12.83 -13.75
CA ILE A 327 -4.68 -14.28 -13.58
C ILE A 327 -4.75 -14.63 -12.09
N GLY A 328 -3.88 -14.06 -11.27
CA GLY A 328 -3.87 -14.27 -9.82
C GLY A 328 -5.19 -13.91 -9.16
N VAL A 329 -5.77 -12.74 -9.47
CA VAL A 329 -7.09 -12.33 -8.97
C VAL A 329 -8.17 -13.31 -9.42
N PHE A 330 -8.18 -13.67 -10.70
CA PHE A 330 -9.16 -14.63 -11.22
C PHE A 330 -9.10 -15.99 -10.50
N LEU A 331 -7.90 -16.51 -10.25
CA LEU A 331 -7.71 -17.77 -9.52
C LEU A 331 -8.24 -17.69 -8.08
N CYS A 332 -8.08 -16.55 -7.39
CA CYS A 332 -8.63 -16.34 -6.05
C CYS A 332 -10.16 -16.46 -6.02
N LEU A 333 -10.81 -16.07 -7.11
CA LEU A 333 -12.26 -16.00 -7.23
C LEU A 333 -12.88 -17.26 -7.87
N ILE A 334 -12.08 -18.29 -8.16
CA ILE A 334 -12.58 -19.60 -8.54
C ILE A 334 -13.32 -20.25 -7.36
N LYS A 335 -14.45 -20.91 -7.63
CA LYS A 335 -15.32 -21.53 -6.62
C LYS A 335 -15.88 -20.52 -5.59
N THR A 336 -16.16 -19.30 -6.02
CA THR A 336 -16.94 -18.31 -5.29
C THR A 336 -18.29 -18.13 -5.95
N GLU A 337 -19.26 -17.61 -5.22
CA GLU A 337 -20.60 -17.27 -5.72
C GLU A 337 -20.62 -16.05 -6.66
N LEU A 338 -19.47 -15.37 -6.83
CA LEU A 338 -19.35 -14.20 -7.69
C LEU A 338 -19.66 -14.55 -9.15
N ASN A 339 -20.52 -13.76 -9.78
CA ASN A 339 -20.77 -13.86 -11.20
C ASN A 339 -19.57 -13.36 -12.04
N PHE A 340 -19.58 -13.63 -13.34
CA PHE A 340 -18.45 -13.28 -14.22
C PHE A 340 -18.18 -11.77 -14.26
N LYS A 341 -19.23 -10.92 -14.21
CA LYS A 341 -19.10 -9.46 -14.19
C LYS A 341 -18.41 -8.98 -12.91
N GLU A 342 -18.76 -9.55 -11.77
CA GLU A 342 -18.15 -9.25 -10.47
C GLU A 342 -16.68 -9.67 -10.40
N LYS A 343 -16.32 -10.80 -11.04
CA LYS A 343 -14.93 -11.23 -11.17
C LYS A 343 -14.11 -10.26 -12.02
N ILE A 344 -14.66 -9.79 -13.15
CA ILE A 344 -14.01 -8.76 -13.98
C ILE A 344 -13.83 -7.46 -13.19
N PHE A 345 -14.87 -7.03 -12.46
CA PHE A 345 -14.76 -5.84 -11.62
C PHE A 345 -13.67 -5.97 -10.56
N SER A 346 -13.55 -7.15 -9.93
CA SER A 346 -12.49 -7.43 -8.97
C SER A 346 -11.11 -7.34 -9.60
N ILE A 347 -10.91 -7.89 -10.80
CA ILE A 347 -9.64 -7.78 -11.55
C ILE A 347 -9.28 -6.30 -11.80
N ILE A 348 -10.23 -5.52 -12.30
CA ILE A 348 -10.04 -4.09 -12.58
C ILE A 348 -9.69 -3.32 -11.31
N SER A 349 -10.30 -3.68 -10.18
CA SER A 349 -10.04 -3.04 -8.89
C SER A 349 -8.62 -3.30 -8.37
N TYR A 350 -7.92 -4.29 -8.89
CA TYR A 350 -6.54 -4.63 -8.52
C TYR A 350 -5.47 -4.02 -9.45
N ILE A 351 -5.87 -3.14 -10.40
CA ILE A 351 -4.93 -2.47 -11.33
C ILE A 351 -4.20 -1.27 -10.70
N PRO A 352 -4.85 -0.37 -9.91
CA PRO A 352 -4.23 0.90 -9.52
C PRO A 352 -3.00 0.75 -8.64
N LYS A 353 -1.92 1.43 -9.00
CA LYS A 353 -0.65 1.55 -8.26
C LYS A 353 -0.45 3.01 -7.86
N ALA A 354 -0.06 3.31 -6.61
CA ALA A 354 0.22 4.69 -6.21
C ALA A 354 1.10 4.82 -4.96
N THR A 355 0.51 4.71 -3.75
CA THR A 355 1.13 5.14 -2.49
C THR A 355 2.35 4.32 -2.10
N VAL A 356 2.28 3.01 -2.21
CA VAL A 356 3.37 2.12 -1.81
C VAL A 356 4.54 2.25 -2.79
N GLN A 357 4.27 2.24 -4.11
CA GLN A 357 5.31 2.42 -5.14
C GLN A 357 6.10 3.71 -4.95
N ALA A 358 5.43 4.83 -4.68
CA ALA A 358 6.11 6.09 -4.42
C ALA A 358 6.94 6.04 -3.14
N SER A 359 6.45 5.34 -2.12
CA SER A 359 7.13 5.28 -0.83
C SER A 359 8.37 4.39 -0.87
N ILE A 360 8.30 3.20 -1.49
CA ILE A 360 9.41 2.24 -1.52
C ILE A 360 10.24 2.28 -2.81
N GLY A 361 9.71 2.87 -3.90
CA GLY A 361 10.41 2.92 -5.19
C GLY A 361 11.77 3.62 -5.17
N GLY A 362 11.95 4.59 -4.27
CA GLY A 362 13.22 5.28 -4.08
C GLY A 362 14.19 4.59 -3.13
N VAL A 363 13.79 3.51 -2.45
CA VAL A 363 14.65 2.85 -1.44
C VAL A 363 15.85 2.17 -2.09
N ALA A 364 15.68 1.51 -3.22
CA ALA A 364 16.78 0.89 -3.96
C ALA A 364 17.86 1.94 -4.33
N LEU A 365 17.44 3.13 -4.75
CA LEU A 365 18.32 4.25 -5.06
C LEU A 365 19.04 4.77 -3.81
N SER A 366 18.32 4.98 -2.70
CA SER A 366 18.92 5.46 -1.44
C SER A 366 19.90 4.45 -0.81
N ARG A 367 19.73 3.15 -1.10
CA ARG A 367 20.65 2.07 -0.71
C ARG A 367 21.88 1.95 -1.63
N GLY A 368 21.95 2.75 -2.71
CA GLY A 368 23.06 2.75 -3.67
C GLY A 368 23.09 1.56 -4.62
N LEU A 369 21.96 0.89 -4.82
CA LEU A 369 21.84 -0.21 -5.78
C LEU A 369 21.99 0.29 -7.22
N LYS A 370 22.69 -0.46 -8.07
CA LYS A 370 22.89 -0.12 -9.49
C LYS A 370 21.56 0.04 -10.24
N CYS A 371 20.58 -0.79 -9.93
CA CYS A 371 19.23 -0.72 -10.51
C CYS A 371 18.37 0.39 -9.92
N GLY A 372 18.84 1.17 -8.93
CA GLY A 372 18.03 2.10 -8.15
C GLY A 372 17.33 3.18 -8.98
N ASP A 373 18.04 3.83 -9.91
CA ASP A 373 17.43 4.84 -10.81
C ASP A 373 16.35 4.21 -11.71
N LEU A 374 16.56 2.98 -12.19
CA LEU A 374 15.60 2.25 -13.02
C LEU A 374 14.37 1.82 -12.20
N VAL A 375 14.57 1.27 -11.01
CA VAL A 375 13.48 0.88 -10.10
C VAL A 375 12.57 2.06 -9.77
N LEU A 376 13.17 3.21 -9.42
CA LEU A 376 12.43 4.45 -9.16
C LEU A 376 11.64 4.90 -10.40
N SER A 377 12.27 4.89 -11.57
CA SER A 377 11.66 5.31 -12.82
C SER A 377 10.47 4.44 -13.21
N VAL A 378 10.63 3.10 -13.13
CA VAL A 378 9.53 2.16 -13.43
C VAL A 378 8.39 2.33 -12.43
N SER A 379 8.70 2.59 -11.15
CA SER A 379 7.69 2.86 -10.12
C SER A 379 6.85 4.10 -10.46
N ILE A 380 7.50 5.19 -10.89
CA ILE A 380 6.82 6.43 -11.29
C ILE A 380 5.95 6.18 -12.54
N ILE A 381 6.48 5.48 -13.54
CA ILE A 381 5.73 5.11 -14.75
C ILE A 381 4.50 4.27 -14.38
N ALA A 382 4.66 3.29 -13.47
CA ALA A 382 3.56 2.46 -13.01
C ALA A 382 2.43 3.29 -12.36
N ILE A 383 2.79 4.27 -11.51
CA ILE A 383 1.81 5.15 -10.87
C ILE A 383 1.08 6.00 -11.92
N ILE A 384 1.83 6.68 -12.80
CA ILE A 384 1.25 7.58 -13.82
C ILE A 384 0.34 6.82 -14.78
N LEU A 385 0.72 5.59 -15.14
CA LEU A 385 -0.05 4.76 -16.06
C LEU A 385 -1.30 4.17 -15.39
N THR A 386 -1.15 3.56 -14.22
CA THR A 386 -2.19 2.69 -13.67
C THR A 386 -3.17 3.39 -12.74
N ALA A 387 -2.73 4.40 -11.97
CA ALA A 387 -3.59 5.06 -11.00
C ALA A 387 -4.79 5.78 -11.67
N PRO A 388 -4.61 6.64 -12.71
CA PRO A 388 -5.75 7.29 -13.34
C PRO A 388 -6.64 6.30 -14.11
N ILE A 389 -6.01 5.40 -14.88
CA ILE A 389 -6.75 4.42 -15.68
C ILE A 389 -7.57 3.51 -14.76
N GLY A 390 -6.96 2.96 -13.72
CA GLY A 390 -7.66 2.10 -12.77
C GLY A 390 -8.77 2.84 -12.03
N ALA A 391 -8.53 4.09 -11.59
CA ALA A 391 -9.55 4.92 -10.96
C ALA A 391 -10.77 5.12 -11.84
N ILE A 392 -10.56 5.52 -13.10
CA ILE A 392 -11.64 5.74 -14.08
C ILE A 392 -12.39 4.43 -14.38
N LEU A 393 -11.65 3.33 -14.60
CA LEU A 393 -12.25 2.04 -14.89
C LEU A 393 -13.10 1.53 -13.72
N ILE A 394 -12.65 1.67 -12.47
CA ILE A 394 -13.43 1.29 -11.29
C ILE A 394 -14.72 2.10 -11.24
N ASP A 395 -14.65 3.43 -11.41
CA ASP A 395 -15.81 4.30 -11.31
C ASP A 395 -16.83 4.05 -12.44
N LEU A 396 -16.37 3.86 -13.68
CA LEU A 396 -17.24 3.65 -14.84
C LEU A 396 -17.84 2.24 -14.89
N LEU A 397 -17.01 1.23 -14.62
CA LEU A 397 -17.41 -0.17 -14.77
C LEU A 397 -18.08 -0.72 -13.51
N GLY A 398 -17.79 -0.16 -12.33
CA GLY A 398 -18.44 -0.56 -11.10
C GLY A 398 -19.96 -0.45 -11.16
N ILE A 399 -20.47 0.66 -11.71
CA ILE A 399 -21.93 0.88 -11.88
C ILE A 399 -22.55 -0.10 -12.90
N LYS A 400 -21.74 -0.56 -13.90
CA LYS A 400 -22.23 -1.46 -14.96
C LYS A 400 -22.10 -2.94 -14.60
N LEU A 401 -21.11 -3.29 -13.80
CA LEU A 401 -20.74 -4.68 -13.50
C LEU A 401 -21.27 -5.18 -12.17
N LEU A 402 -21.54 -4.25 -11.22
CA LEU A 402 -22.09 -4.56 -9.91
C LEU A 402 -23.60 -4.30 -9.90
N GLU A 403 -24.35 -5.25 -9.38
CA GLU A 403 -25.79 -5.10 -9.15
C GLU A 403 -26.02 -4.19 -7.94
N LYS A 404 -26.93 -3.21 -8.07
CA LYS A 404 -27.41 -2.41 -6.96
C LYS A 404 -28.51 -3.16 -6.24
N ARG A 405 -28.50 -3.18 -4.92
CA ARG A 405 -29.59 -3.74 -4.14
C ARG A 405 -30.74 -2.72 -4.09
N ASP A 406 -31.87 -3.05 -4.71
CA ASP A 406 -33.09 -2.25 -4.63
C ASP A 406 -33.75 -2.45 -3.25
N GLU A 407 -34.24 -1.36 -2.66
CA GLU A 407 -34.91 -1.39 -1.34
C GLU A 407 -36.31 -2.02 -1.40
N ASP A 408 -36.92 -2.04 -2.57
CA ASP A 408 -38.29 -2.53 -2.78
C ASP A 408 -38.44 -4.04 -2.50
N ASN A 409 -37.43 -4.85 -2.78
CA ASN A 409 -37.46 -6.29 -2.47
C ASN A 409 -37.48 -6.64 -0.97
N ASN A 410 -37.11 -5.73 -0.08
CA ASN A 410 -37.16 -5.99 1.36
C ASN A 410 -38.57 -5.74 1.93
N ASN A 411 -39.38 -4.94 1.28
CA ASN A 411 -40.78 -4.69 1.71
C ASN A 411 -41.64 -5.90 1.31
N GLU A 412 -41.47 -6.47 0.11
CA GLU A 412 -42.19 -7.67 -0.29
C GLU A 412 -41.85 -8.91 0.58
N ILE A 413 -40.59 -9.07 1.03
CA ILE A 413 -40.22 -10.19 1.92
C ILE A 413 -40.78 -9.96 3.33
N LYS A 414 -40.88 -8.73 3.81
CA LYS A 414 -41.46 -8.41 5.11
C LYS A 414 -43.02 -8.49 5.08
N GLU A 415 -43.64 -8.08 3.98
CA GLU A 415 -45.08 -8.25 3.80
C GLU A 415 -45.48 -9.73 3.71
N ASN A 416 -44.76 -10.53 2.89
CA ASN A 416 -45.02 -11.98 2.80
C ASN A 416 -44.73 -12.72 4.12
N SER A 417 -43.72 -12.31 4.90
CA SER A 417 -43.45 -12.93 6.21
C SER A 417 -44.47 -12.53 7.28
N ASN A 418 -45.08 -11.36 7.19
CA ASN A 418 -46.17 -10.93 8.07
C ASN A 418 -47.50 -11.62 7.70
N ASP A 419 -47.76 -11.82 6.42
CA ASP A 419 -48.95 -12.53 5.95
C ASP A 419 -48.91 -14.01 6.35
N ASP A 420 -47.74 -14.67 6.28
CA ASP A 420 -47.59 -16.05 6.76
C ASP A 420 -47.75 -16.19 8.30
N VAL A 421 -47.37 -15.18 9.06
CA VAL A 421 -47.55 -15.16 10.52
C VAL A 421 -49.02 -14.93 10.86
N ILE A 422 -49.70 -14.01 10.16
CA ILE A 422 -51.12 -13.72 10.35
C ILE A 422 -52.00 -14.93 10.00
N GLN A 423 -51.71 -15.61 8.86
CA GLN A 423 -52.44 -16.83 8.49
C GLN A 423 -52.20 -17.98 9.45
N THR A 424 -51.03 -18.06 10.07
CA THR A 424 -50.71 -19.12 11.05
C THR A 424 -51.44 -18.87 12.41
N GLU A 425 -51.65 -17.60 12.79
CA GLU A 425 -52.41 -17.22 13.98
C GLU A 425 -53.92 -17.35 13.79
N GLU A 426 -54.45 -17.01 12.62
CA GLU A 426 -55.87 -17.23 12.29
C GLU A 426 -56.23 -18.71 12.25
N ASN A 427 -55.39 -19.54 11.67
CA ASN A 427 -55.58 -21.00 11.63
C ASN A 427 -55.48 -21.67 13.01
N LYS A 428 -54.82 -21.05 14.00
CA LYS A 428 -54.81 -21.50 15.39
C LYS A 428 -56.09 -21.12 16.10
N ARG A 429 -56.64 -19.91 15.87
CA ARG A 429 -57.92 -19.45 16.48
C ARG A 429 -59.16 -20.19 15.96
N ILE A 430 -59.10 -20.78 14.77
CA ILE A 430 -60.21 -21.61 14.23
C ILE A 430 -60.20 -23.05 14.79
N LYS A 431 -59.10 -23.47 15.41
CA LYS A 431 -58.96 -24.83 16.00
C LYS A 431 -59.16 -24.88 17.51
N GLU A 432 -59.33 -23.77 18.19
CA GLU A 432 -59.80 -23.64 19.57
C GLU A 432 -61.29 -23.28 19.59
#